data_5a05834dc2aedaae6ddfb13b55604e25
#
_entry.id   5a05834dc2aedaae6ddfb13b55604e25
#
_cell.length_a   1.000
_cell.length_b   1.000
_cell.length_c   1.000
_cell.angle_alpha   90.00
_cell.angle_beta   90.00
_cell.angle_gamma   90.00
#
_symmetry.space_group_name_H-M   'P 1'
#
loop_
_entity.id
_entity.type
_entity.pdbx_description
1 polymer ?
#
loop_
_entity_poly.entity_id
_entity_poly.type
_entity_poly.pdbx_seq_one_letter_code
_entity_poly.pdbx_strand_id
1 'polypeptide(L)'
;MNRQLRGVSTVIVLMFVALFVSTTSIQFFAADSLRADSRNSRTILDSYSTKRGAILVNGSPIAESTPVDDQYQYQRKYTNGALYSAVTGYFTIGQGNTGIEGSENTVLSGNSDDSFFQNLNAILTGQDIQGDNVNLTIDPKVQQAAYDALGSNSGAVVAIQPKTGKILAMVSKPSYDPNTLTSHDTAKVKAQYDALLGQSPTPLQNRAIGGDLYTPGSVFKLVVASAALEGGKYNLDSEFDNPSRLQLPGTSSFINNAEGGSCGGGAKVKLRTAIQHSCNIPFAELGQKLGYDAIKRMADKYGFGDAIEVPMKATASQYPDVDSTAQLMLSSFGQASVRVSPLQIAMVSAGIANGGTVMQPSLVDSITTSDLKTVQSFSPKQYSDPLSSSEASDLTEAMQSVVNAGTGTNAKIDGVDVAGKTGTAENGTGDPYTLWFTGFAPAKNPEVAVAVVVGNGGGLGQSGVGNTVAAPVAKKVMEAVLNK
;
A
#
# COMPACT_ATOMS: atom_id res chain seq x y z
N MET A 1 65.09 -28.36 -24.74
CA MET A 1 64.11 -28.89 -23.80
C MET A 1 63.50 -27.79 -22.93
N ASN A 2 64.25 -26.95 -22.23
CA ASN A 2 63.68 -25.94 -21.30
C ASN A 2 62.77 -24.88 -21.93
N ARG A 3 62.93 -24.46 -23.19
CA ARG A 3 62.14 -23.44 -23.85
C ARG A 3 60.72 -23.91 -24.24
N GLN A 4 60.65 -25.19 -24.72
CA GLN A 4 59.38 -25.82 -25.04
C GLN A 4 58.59 -26.17 -23.79
N LEU A 5 59.24 -26.65 -22.72
CA LEU A 5 58.58 -26.86 -21.42
C LEU A 5 58.03 -25.57 -20.80
N ARG A 6 58.76 -24.45 -20.90
CA ARG A 6 58.24 -23.14 -20.44
C ARG A 6 57.02 -22.68 -21.24
N GLY A 7 57.00 -22.91 -22.57
CA GLY A 7 55.85 -22.59 -23.40
C GLY A 7 54.62 -23.39 -22.99
N VAL A 8 54.75 -24.70 -22.80
CA VAL A 8 53.64 -25.55 -22.33
C VAL A 8 53.15 -25.15 -20.93
N SER A 9 54.09 -24.91 -19.98
CA SER A 9 53.71 -24.45 -18.64
C SER A 9 52.98 -23.12 -18.66
N THR A 10 53.39 -22.16 -19.51
CA THR A 10 52.69 -20.88 -19.65
C THR A 10 51.29 -21.06 -20.17
N VAL A 11 51.05 -21.91 -21.17
CA VAL A 11 49.72 -22.21 -21.70
C VAL A 11 48.86 -22.86 -20.63
N ILE A 12 49.37 -23.82 -19.86
CA ILE A 12 48.64 -24.47 -18.76
C ILE A 12 48.21 -23.41 -17.68
N VAL A 13 49.15 -22.55 -17.28
CA VAL A 13 48.84 -21.47 -16.29
C VAL A 13 47.77 -20.53 -16.83
N LEU A 14 47.85 -20.12 -18.09
CA LEU A 14 46.81 -19.26 -18.71
C LEU A 14 45.46 -19.97 -18.77
N MET A 15 45.42 -21.27 -19.03
CA MET A 15 44.16 -22.03 -18.97
C MET A 15 43.57 -22.08 -17.56
N PHE A 16 44.39 -22.27 -16.52
CA PHE A 16 43.94 -22.23 -15.12
C PHE A 16 43.45 -20.83 -14.71
N VAL A 17 44.16 -19.77 -15.13
CA VAL A 17 43.74 -18.40 -14.89
C VAL A 17 42.40 -18.12 -15.58
N ALA A 18 42.23 -18.51 -16.83
CA ALA A 18 40.97 -18.37 -17.56
C ALA A 18 39.80 -19.12 -16.89
N LEU A 19 40.07 -20.37 -16.44
CA LEU A 19 39.09 -21.15 -15.67
C LEU A 19 38.73 -20.47 -14.34
N PHE A 20 39.72 -19.99 -13.61
CA PHE A 20 39.50 -19.30 -12.33
C PHE A 20 38.67 -18.02 -12.51
N VAL A 21 39.03 -17.19 -13.51
CA VAL A 21 38.29 -15.98 -13.85
C VAL A 21 36.85 -16.31 -14.26
N SER A 22 36.67 -17.32 -15.11
CA SER A 22 35.33 -17.77 -15.54
C SER A 22 34.51 -18.28 -14.37
N THR A 23 35.09 -19.14 -13.52
CA THR A 23 34.39 -19.68 -12.34
C THR A 23 34.03 -18.58 -11.34
N THR A 24 34.96 -17.66 -11.07
CA THR A 24 34.70 -16.51 -10.18
C THR A 24 33.60 -15.59 -10.76
N SER A 25 33.64 -15.34 -12.07
CA SER A 25 32.62 -14.53 -12.75
C SER A 25 31.24 -15.17 -12.64
N ILE A 26 31.11 -16.46 -12.83
CA ILE A 26 29.85 -17.19 -12.74
C ILE A 26 29.38 -17.30 -11.29
N GLN A 27 30.25 -17.65 -10.36
CA GLN A 27 29.89 -17.95 -8.97
C GLN A 27 29.72 -16.70 -8.09
N PHE A 28 30.37 -15.60 -8.45
CA PHE A 28 30.31 -14.35 -7.67
C PHE A 28 29.51 -13.26 -8.36
N PHE A 29 29.81 -12.91 -9.61
CA PHE A 29 29.14 -11.78 -10.28
C PHE A 29 27.83 -12.14 -10.95
N ALA A 30 27.67 -13.36 -11.45
CA ALA A 30 26.47 -13.81 -12.12
C ALA A 30 25.58 -14.72 -11.25
N ALA A 31 26.01 -15.05 -10.03
CA ALA A 31 25.33 -16.03 -9.17
C ALA A 31 23.87 -15.66 -8.92
N ASP A 32 23.59 -14.42 -8.54
CA ASP A 32 22.24 -13.97 -8.21
C ASP A 32 21.32 -13.94 -9.43
N SER A 33 21.84 -13.49 -10.58
CA SER A 33 21.06 -13.48 -11.83
C SER A 33 20.77 -14.91 -12.34
N LEU A 34 21.69 -15.84 -12.16
CA LEU A 34 21.52 -17.24 -12.54
C LEU A 34 20.58 -17.98 -11.57
N ARG A 35 20.60 -17.65 -10.28
CA ARG A 35 19.66 -18.18 -9.29
C ARG A 35 18.23 -17.64 -9.53
N ALA A 36 18.10 -16.39 -9.96
CA ALA A 36 16.82 -15.76 -10.27
C ALA A 36 16.25 -16.21 -11.63
N ASP A 37 17.01 -16.92 -12.49
CA ASP A 37 16.50 -17.40 -13.78
C ASP A 37 15.47 -18.50 -13.57
N SER A 38 14.24 -18.24 -14.00
CA SER A 38 13.08 -19.16 -13.88
C SER A 38 13.28 -20.49 -14.62
N ARG A 39 14.30 -20.61 -15.48
CA ARG A 39 14.68 -21.84 -16.20
C ARG A 39 15.66 -22.71 -15.40
N ASN A 40 16.17 -22.21 -14.28
CA ASN A 40 17.11 -22.96 -13.44
C ASN A 40 16.35 -23.99 -12.59
N SER A 41 16.16 -25.19 -13.16
CA SER A 41 15.43 -26.29 -12.50
C SER A 41 16.06 -26.72 -11.17
N ARG A 42 17.39 -26.56 -11.01
CA ARG A 42 18.08 -26.89 -9.75
C ARG A 42 17.68 -25.93 -8.63
N THR A 43 17.65 -24.64 -8.90
CA THR A 43 17.21 -23.64 -7.93
C THR A 43 15.74 -23.83 -7.56
N ILE A 44 14.90 -24.19 -8.53
CA ILE A 44 13.50 -24.53 -8.29
C ILE A 44 13.42 -25.74 -7.35
N LEU A 45 14.10 -26.84 -7.67
CA LEU A 45 14.08 -28.03 -6.84
C LEU A 45 14.57 -27.74 -5.41
N ASP A 46 15.71 -27.04 -5.27
CA ASP A 46 16.26 -26.65 -3.96
C ASP A 46 15.27 -25.81 -3.15
N SER A 47 14.58 -24.86 -3.79
CA SER A 47 13.63 -23.97 -3.10
C SER A 47 12.35 -24.68 -2.61
N TYR A 48 11.97 -25.80 -3.26
CA TYR A 48 10.80 -26.60 -2.88
C TYR A 48 11.15 -27.80 -2.00
N SER A 49 12.42 -28.26 -1.98
CA SER A 49 12.91 -29.29 -1.08
C SER A 49 13.34 -28.74 0.30
N THR A 50 13.46 -27.42 0.45
CA THR A 50 13.71 -26.77 1.74
C THR A 50 12.40 -26.43 2.41
N LYS A 51 12.25 -26.75 3.70
CA LYS A 51 11.08 -26.33 4.48
C LYS A 51 11.07 -24.81 4.63
N ARG A 52 10.28 -24.16 3.80
CA ARG A 52 10.13 -22.71 3.80
C ARG A 52 9.48 -22.23 5.10
N GLY A 53 10.01 -21.17 5.71
CA GLY A 53 9.52 -20.56 6.94
C GLY A 53 8.04 -20.16 6.86
N ALA A 54 7.37 -20.09 7.98
CA ALA A 54 5.97 -19.71 8.05
C ALA A 54 5.79 -18.18 7.98
N ILE A 55 4.66 -17.74 7.40
CA ILE A 55 4.16 -16.37 7.56
C ILE A 55 3.12 -16.40 8.67
N LEU A 56 3.35 -15.63 9.72
CA LEU A 56 2.57 -15.67 10.96
C LEU A 56 1.79 -14.37 11.17
N VAL A 57 0.55 -14.51 11.62
CA VAL A 57 -0.29 -13.42 12.12
C VAL A 57 -0.73 -13.76 13.53
N ASN A 58 -0.36 -12.93 14.50
CA ASN A 58 -0.63 -13.17 15.92
C ASN A 58 -0.20 -14.60 16.35
N GLY A 59 1.00 -15.03 15.92
CA GLY A 59 1.58 -16.33 16.23
C GLY A 59 0.95 -17.54 15.50
N SER A 60 -0.08 -17.32 14.67
CA SER A 60 -0.74 -18.38 13.91
C SER A 60 -0.27 -18.38 12.44
N PRO A 61 0.05 -19.54 11.83
CA PRO A 61 0.49 -19.60 10.46
C PRO A 61 -0.66 -19.33 9.47
N ILE A 62 -0.50 -18.31 8.64
CA ILE A 62 -1.36 -18.02 7.50
C ILE A 62 -0.78 -18.58 6.19
N ALA A 63 0.53 -18.86 6.17
CA ALA A 63 1.20 -19.63 5.13
C ALA A 63 2.28 -20.51 5.78
N GLU A 64 2.32 -21.79 5.41
CA GLU A 64 3.26 -22.79 5.93
C GLU A 64 3.63 -23.81 4.86
N SER A 65 4.75 -24.52 5.05
CA SER A 65 5.16 -25.64 4.20
C SER A 65 4.76 -26.96 4.83
N THR A 66 3.96 -27.76 4.11
CA THR A 66 3.51 -29.10 4.54
C THR A 66 4.31 -30.18 3.78
N PRO A 67 4.75 -31.25 4.44
CA PRO A 67 5.45 -32.35 3.76
C PRO A 67 4.54 -33.03 2.74
N VAL A 68 5.13 -33.43 1.60
CA VAL A 68 4.48 -34.22 0.53
C VAL A 68 5.41 -35.32 0.05
N ASP A 69 4.82 -36.38 -0.49
CA ASP A 69 5.58 -37.53 -1.00
C ASP A 69 5.82 -37.41 -2.51
N ASP A 70 6.62 -36.36 -2.89
CA ASP A 70 7.09 -36.16 -4.25
C ASP A 70 8.53 -35.61 -4.28
N GLN A 71 9.06 -35.34 -5.47
CA GLN A 71 10.46 -34.87 -5.64
C GLN A 71 10.73 -33.50 -4.97
N TYR A 72 9.69 -32.74 -4.63
CA TYR A 72 9.80 -31.39 -4.05
C TYR A 72 9.76 -31.39 -2.52
N GLN A 73 9.33 -32.50 -1.89
CA GLN A 73 9.26 -32.75 -0.44
C GLN A 73 8.28 -31.86 0.34
N TYR A 74 8.09 -30.59 -0.05
CA TYR A 74 7.19 -29.66 0.62
C TYR A 74 6.29 -28.93 -0.35
N GLN A 75 5.02 -28.75 0.05
CA GLN A 75 4.04 -27.94 -0.64
C GLN A 75 3.61 -26.77 0.23
N ARG A 76 3.51 -25.57 -0.36
CA ARG A 76 3.03 -24.37 0.33
C ARG A 76 1.52 -24.45 0.53
N LYS A 77 1.05 -24.12 1.75
CA LYS A 77 -0.36 -24.11 2.13
C LYS A 77 -0.70 -22.77 2.76
N TYR A 78 -1.83 -22.18 2.36
CA TYR A 78 -2.34 -20.92 2.85
C TYR A 78 -3.63 -21.13 3.63
N THR A 79 -3.66 -20.70 4.89
CA THR A 79 -4.86 -20.70 5.73
C THR A 79 -5.64 -19.43 5.47
N ASN A 80 -6.95 -19.55 5.16
CA ASN A 80 -7.79 -18.42 4.74
C ASN A 80 -7.18 -17.64 3.56
N GLY A 81 -6.69 -18.34 2.53
CA GLY A 81 -5.88 -17.78 1.45
C GLY A 81 -6.48 -16.52 0.82
N ALA A 82 -7.77 -16.50 0.52
CA ALA A 82 -8.42 -15.32 -0.07
C ALA A 82 -8.42 -14.08 0.84
N LEU A 83 -8.49 -14.27 2.17
CA LEU A 83 -8.45 -13.19 3.16
C LEU A 83 -7.10 -12.48 3.18
N TYR A 84 -6.02 -13.26 3.02
CA TYR A 84 -4.65 -12.76 3.17
C TYR A 84 -3.89 -12.63 1.85
N SER A 85 -4.51 -12.92 0.69
CA SER A 85 -3.83 -12.93 -0.61
C SER A 85 -3.12 -11.62 -0.97
N ALA A 86 -3.66 -10.48 -0.57
CA ALA A 86 -3.04 -9.17 -0.77
C ALA A 86 -1.74 -8.99 0.04
N VAL A 87 -1.60 -9.73 1.16
CA VAL A 87 -0.45 -9.69 2.05
C VAL A 87 0.53 -10.80 1.71
N THR A 88 0.08 -12.05 1.73
CA THR A 88 0.97 -13.20 1.47
C THR A 88 1.49 -13.22 0.05
N GLY A 89 0.66 -12.83 -0.92
CA GLY A 89 0.91 -13.16 -2.31
C GLY A 89 0.82 -14.66 -2.53
N TYR A 90 1.67 -15.17 -3.40
CA TYR A 90 1.80 -16.60 -3.70
C TYR A 90 3.27 -16.99 -3.86
N PHE A 91 3.55 -18.28 -3.60
CA PHE A 91 4.79 -18.97 -3.92
C PHE A 91 4.45 -20.10 -4.89
N THR A 92 4.95 -20.04 -6.13
CA THR A 92 4.53 -20.97 -7.20
C THR A 92 5.64 -21.32 -8.19
N ILE A 93 5.57 -22.54 -8.71
CA ILE A 93 6.52 -23.02 -9.71
C ILE A 93 6.26 -22.30 -11.05
N GLY A 94 7.27 -21.63 -11.58
CA GLY A 94 7.27 -21.08 -12.93
C GLY A 94 6.54 -19.75 -13.12
N GLN A 95 5.85 -19.21 -12.10
CA GLN A 95 5.18 -17.90 -12.16
C GLN A 95 5.75 -16.89 -11.16
N GLY A 96 6.82 -17.26 -10.44
CA GLY A 96 7.49 -16.41 -9.46
C GLY A 96 6.78 -16.34 -8.12
N ASN A 97 7.16 -15.35 -7.31
CA ASN A 97 6.64 -15.12 -5.98
C ASN A 97 6.18 -13.67 -5.87
N THR A 98 5.12 -13.41 -5.13
CA THR A 98 4.59 -12.06 -4.91
C THR A 98 4.28 -11.83 -3.43
N GLY A 99 3.89 -10.62 -3.06
CA GLY A 99 3.57 -10.31 -1.67
C GLY A 99 4.76 -10.55 -0.73
N ILE A 100 4.48 -10.93 0.50
CA ILE A 100 5.51 -11.30 1.50
C ILE A 100 6.30 -12.53 1.04
N GLU A 101 5.68 -13.48 0.33
CA GLU A 101 6.41 -14.61 -0.25
C GLU A 101 7.55 -14.18 -1.18
N GLY A 102 7.36 -13.07 -1.90
CA GLY A 102 8.37 -12.50 -2.79
C GLY A 102 9.35 -11.58 -2.09
N SER A 103 8.86 -10.61 -1.31
CA SER A 103 9.70 -9.59 -0.67
C SER A 103 10.59 -10.16 0.44
N GLU A 104 10.10 -11.17 1.18
CA GLU A 104 10.84 -11.85 2.24
C GLU A 104 11.37 -13.23 1.80
N ASN A 105 11.56 -13.42 0.49
CA ASN A 105 11.95 -14.72 -0.04
C ASN A 105 13.26 -15.27 0.55
N THR A 106 14.27 -14.42 0.76
CA THR A 106 15.56 -14.81 1.34
C THR A 106 15.43 -15.32 2.77
N VAL A 107 14.60 -14.65 3.58
CA VAL A 107 14.27 -15.04 4.95
C VAL A 107 13.51 -16.36 4.96
N LEU A 108 12.41 -16.42 4.22
CA LEU A 108 11.53 -17.59 4.17
C LEU A 108 12.21 -18.85 3.60
N SER A 109 13.22 -18.69 2.74
CA SER A 109 13.99 -19.82 2.17
C SER A 109 15.22 -20.22 2.99
N GLY A 110 15.53 -19.51 4.10
CA GLY A 110 16.70 -19.76 4.92
C GLY A 110 18.03 -19.30 4.29
N ASN A 111 17.95 -18.39 3.31
CA ASN A 111 19.13 -17.87 2.60
C ASN A 111 19.53 -16.46 3.06
N SER A 112 19.03 -15.99 4.22
CA SER A 112 19.43 -14.70 4.77
C SER A 112 20.84 -14.77 5.38
N ASP A 113 21.55 -13.64 5.41
CA ASP A 113 22.88 -13.54 6.02
C ASP A 113 22.83 -13.92 7.51
N ASP A 114 21.76 -13.62 8.19
CA ASP A 114 21.55 -13.96 9.60
C ASP A 114 21.39 -15.47 9.83
N SER A 115 20.87 -16.20 8.84
CA SER A 115 20.71 -17.67 8.88
C SER A 115 22.01 -18.43 8.59
N PHE A 116 23.07 -17.75 8.12
CA PHE A 116 24.31 -18.41 7.67
C PHE A 116 24.93 -19.33 8.73
N PHE A 117 25.10 -18.85 9.96
CA PHE A 117 25.68 -19.66 11.05
C PHE A 117 24.76 -20.78 11.49
N GLN A 118 23.45 -20.60 11.45
CA GLN A 118 22.46 -21.63 11.76
C GLN A 118 22.51 -22.74 10.70
N ASN A 119 22.58 -22.36 9.43
CA ASN A 119 22.70 -23.31 8.33
C ASN A 119 24.01 -24.10 8.37
N LEU A 120 25.11 -23.44 8.71
CA LEU A 120 26.39 -24.11 8.92
C LEU A 120 26.32 -25.15 10.06
N ASN A 121 25.68 -24.79 11.16
CA ASN A 121 25.47 -25.70 12.28
C ASN A 121 24.52 -26.86 11.91
N ALA A 122 23.45 -26.59 11.16
CA ALA A 122 22.51 -27.59 10.66
C ALA A 122 23.26 -28.62 9.77
N ILE A 123 24.10 -28.16 8.83
CA ILE A 123 24.93 -29.02 7.99
C ILE A 123 25.87 -29.88 8.83
N LEU A 124 26.52 -29.30 9.84
CA LEU A 124 27.47 -30.03 10.72
C LEU A 124 26.78 -31.06 11.62
N THR A 125 25.54 -30.79 12.01
CA THR A 125 24.73 -31.66 12.89
C THR A 125 23.82 -32.63 12.13
N GLY A 126 23.78 -32.54 10.79
CA GLY A 126 22.88 -33.34 9.95
C GLY A 126 21.41 -32.99 10.08
N GLN A 127 21.11 -31.76 10.49
CA GLN A 127 19.76 -31.23 10.55
C GLN A 127 19.37 -30.61 9.19
N ASP A 128 18.07 -30.64 8.87
CA ASP A 128 17.57 -29.99 7.66
C ASP A 128 17.62 -28.46 7.79
N ILE A 129 18.07 -27.80 6.72
CA ILE A 129 17.98 -26.34 6.61
C ILE A 129 16.49 -25.94 6.52
N GLN A 130 16.08 -24.99 7.36
CA GLN A 130 14.73 -24.46 7.36
C GLN A 130 14.78 -22.93 7.23
N GLY A 131 13.75 -22.38 6.58
CA GLY A 131 13.57 -20.93 6.52
C GLY A 131 13.09 -20.34 7.83
N ASP A 132 13.41 -19.06 8.05
CA ASP A 132 12.95 -18.29 9.19
C ASP A 132 11.50 -17.82 8.98
N ASN A 133 10.75 -17.66 10.08
CA ASN A 133 9.37 -17.21 10.05
C ASN A 133 9.29 -15.68 9.99
N VAL A 134 8.31 -15.19 9.25
CA VAL A 134 7.98 -13.77 9.17
C VAL A 134 6.70 -13.50 9.97
N ASN A 135 6.82 -12.77 11.07
CA ASN A 135 5.69 -12.33 11.88
C ASN A 135 5.16 -11.01 11.35
N LEU A 136 3.87 -10.93 11.04
CA LEU A 136 3.26 -9.74 10.47
C LEU A 136 2.59 -8.86 11.54
N THR A 137 2.46 -7.56 11.21
CA THR A 137 1.76 -6.56 12.02
C THR A 137 0.24 -6.64 11.89
N ILE A 138 -0.27 -7.44 10.97
CA ILE A 138 -1.71 -7.61 10.69
C ILE A 138 -2.44 -8.08 11.95
N ASP A 139 -3.53 -7.40 12.30
CA ASP A 139 -4.49 -7.88 13.29
C ASP A 139 -5.56 -8.73 12.58
N PRO A 140 -5.74 -10.01 12.95
CA PRO A 140 -6.66 -10.90 12.27
C PRO A 140 -8.12 -10.45 12.36
N LYS A 141 -8.54 -9.78 13.44
CA LYS A 141 -9.90 -9.24 13.57
C LYS A 141 -10.12 -8.05 12.66
N VAL A 142 -9.14 -7.15 12.60
CA VAL A 142 -9.18 -5.96 11.73
C VAL A 142 -9.15 -6.35 10.26
N GLN A 143 -8.29 -7.31 9.90
CA GLN A 143 -8.22 -7.86 8.54
C GLN A 143 -9.54 -8.49 8.11
N GLN A 144 -10.14 -9.32 8.99
CA GLN A 144 -11.44 -9.95 8.72
C GLN A 144 -12.54 -8.90 8.57
N ALA A 145 -12.61 -7.92 9.48
CA ALA A 145 -13.60 -6.85 9.43
C ALA A 145 -13.47 -6.01 8.14
N ALA A 146 -12.24 -5.70 7.72
CA ALA A 146 -11.97 -4.97 6.48
C ALA A 146 -12.42 -5.79 5.24
N TYR A 147 -12.09 -7.08 5.24
CA TYR A 147 -12.44 -7.99 4.16
C TYR A 147 -13.97 -8.15 4.02
N ASP A 148 -14.66 -8.39 5.14
CA ASP A 148 -16.12 -8.56 5.15
C ASP A 148 -16.84 -7.26 4.82
N ALA A 149 -16.39 -6.13 5.39
CA ALA A 149 -17.00 -4.84 5.16
C ALA A 149 -16.88 -4.36 3.69
N LEU A 150 -15.76 -4.64 3.01
CA LEU A 150 -15.60 -4.34 1.59
C LEU A 150 -16.56 -5.18 0.71
N GLY A 151 -17.01 -6.34 1.20
CA GLY A 151 -18.00 -7.18 0.55
C GLY A 151 -17.56 -7.66 -0.83
N SER A 152 -18.41 -7.52 -1.83
CA SER A 152 -18.14 -7.84 -3.23
C SER A 152 -17.58 -6.66 -4.04
N ASN A 153 -17.38 -5.49 -3.43
CA ASN A 153 -16.86 -4.33 -4.12
C ASN A 153 -15.42 -4.54 -4.59
N SER A 154 -15.11 -4.10 -5.80
CA SER A 154 -13.72 -3.98 -6.26
C SER A 154 -13.09 -2.75 -5.61
N GLY A 155 -11.95 -2.94 -4.95
CA GLY A 155 -11.28 -1.86 -4.24
C GLY A 155 -10.26 -2.34 -3.23
N ALA A 156 -9.92 -1.50 -2.28
CA ALA A 156 -8.95 -1.84 -1.24
C ALA A 156 -9.21 -1.12 0.08
N VAL A 157 -8.71 -1.71 1.15
CA VAL A 157 -8.69 -1.14 2.50
C VAL A 157 -7.27 -1.23 3.05
N VAL A 158 -6.78 -0.13 3.61
CA VAL A 158 -5.52 -0.10 4.37
C VAL A 158 -5.81 0.54 5.72
N ALA A 159 -5.42 -0.14 6.81
CA ALA A 159 -5.49 0.38 8.18
C ALA A 159 -4.08 0.43 8.77
N ILE A 160 -3.69 1.59 9.31
CA ILE A 160 -2.36 1.86 9.86
C ILE A 160 -2.49 2.33 11.31
N GLN A 161 -1.62 1.86 12.20
CA GLN A 161 -1.46 2.44 13.52
C GLN A 161 -0.62 3.74 13.41
N PRO A 162 -1.18 4.93 13.68
CA PRO A 162 -0.53 6.20 13.35
C PRO A 162 0.82 6.41 14.05
N LYS A 163 0.94 6.00 15.30
CA LYS A 163 2.15 6.20 16.13
C LYS A 163 3.34 5.34 15.72
N THR A 164 3.12 4.22 15.05
CA THR A 164 4.17 3.23 14.77
C THR A 164 4.38 2.98 13.27
N GLY A 165 3.38 3.24 12.44
CA GLY A 165 3.37 2.85 11.04
C GLY A 165 2.98 1.38 10.80
N LYS A 166 2.67 0.59 11.85
CA LYS A 166 2.22 -0.81 11.69
C LYS A 166 0.95 -0.88 10.86
N ILE A 167 0.95 -1.68 9.80
CA ILE A 167 -0.23 -1.96 8.99
C ILE A 167 -1.03 -3.05 9.70
N LEU A 168 -2.23 -2.69 10.17
CA LEU A 168 -3.14 -3.58 10.90
C LEU A 168 -4.04 -4.39 9.98
N ALA A 169 -4.35 -3.85 8.79
CA ALA A 169 -5.08 -4.55 7.74
C ALA A 169 -4.66 -4.05 6.35
N MET A 170 -4.61 -4.98 5.40
CA MET A 170 -4.39 -4.72 3.99
C MET A 170 -5.25 -5.67 3.16
N VAL A 171 -6.31 -5.15 2.57
CA VAL A 171 -7.28 -5.90 1.76
C VAL A 171 -7.30 -5.35 0.35
N SER A 172 -7.32 -6.25 -0.64
CA SER A 172 -7.53 -5.95 -2.05
C SER A 172 -8.58 -6.90 -2.62
N LYS A 173 -9.59 -6.36 -3.31
CA LYS A 173 -10.64 -7.15 -3.98
C LYS A 173 -10.81 -6.73 -5.44
N PRO A 174 -11.13 -7.69 -6.35
CA PRO A 174 -11.31 -9.11 -6.08
C PRO A 174 -10.05 -9.76 -5.51
N SER A 175 -10.23 -10.77 -4.66
CA SER A 175 -9.16 -11.58 -4.08
C SER A 175 -9.14 -12.97 -4.71
N TYR A 176 -8.12 -13.76 -4.43
CA TYR A 176 -7.99 -15.13 -4.90
C TYR A 176 -7.46 -16.03 -3.78
N ASP A 177 -7.65 -17.35 -3.90
CA ASP A 177 -7.01 -18.29 -2.99
C ASP A 177 -5.65 -18.72 -3.57
N PRO A 178 -4.52 -18.36 -2.94
CA PRO A 178 -3.19 -18.76 -3.40
C PRO A 178 -2.99 -20.29 -3.46
N ASN A 179 -3.75 -21.06 -2.72
CA ASN A 179 -3.70 -22.54 -2.79
C ASN A 179 -3.95 -23.08 -4.20
N THR A 180 -4.67 -22.36 -5.04
CA THR A 180 -4.91 -22.75 -6.45
C THR A 180 -3.62 -22.75 -7.28
N LEU A 181 -2.57 -22.06 -6.79
CA LEU A 181 -1.28 -21.89 -7.46
C LEU A 181 -0.13 -22.69 -6.82
N THR A 182 -0.40 -23.51 -5.78
CA THR A 182 0.65 -24.23 -5.04
C THR A 182 0.93 -25.64 -5.56
N SER A 183 0.19 -26.12 -6.56
CA SER A 183 0.39 -27.45 -7.14
C SER A 183 1.79 -27.60 -7.75
N HIS A 184 2.39 -28.79 -7.64
CA HIS A 184 3.63 -29.13 -8.32
C HIS A 184 3.43 -29.50 -9.81
N ASP A 185 2.20 -29.61 -10.27
CA ASP A 185 1.84 -29.73 -11.69
C ASP A 185 1.89 -28.35 -12.35
N THR A 186 2.96 -28.06 -13.07
CA THR A 186 3.21 -26.77 -13.73
C THR A 186 2.16 -26.40 -14.78
N ALA A 187 1.57 -27.40 -15.46
CA ALA A 187 0.52 -27.16 -16.45
C ALA A 187 -0.78 -26.70 -15.76
N LYS A 188 -1.12 -27.34 -14.63
CA LYS A 188 -2.26 -26.95 -13.80
C LYS A 188 -2.08 -25.55 -13.21
N VAL A 189 -0.88 -25.27 -12.66
CA VAL A 189 -0.55 -23.94 -12.12
C VAL A 189 -0.69 -22.86 -13.20
N LYS A 190 -0.10 -23.10 -14.39
CA LYS A 190 -0.20 -22.16 -15.52
C LYS A 190 -1.66 -21.90 -15.91
N ALA A 191 -2.47 -22.93 -16.04
CA ALA A 191 -3.88 -22.79 -16.40
C ALA A 191 -4.66 -21.95 -15.35
N GLN A 192 -4.41 -22.18 -14.05
CA GLN A 192 -5.03 -21.40 -12.97
C GLN A 192 -4.55 -19.96 -12.96
N TYR A 193 -3.25 -19.74 -13.15
CA TYR A 193 -2.66 -18.41 -13.23
C TYR A 193 -3.24 -17.59 -14.39
N ASP A 194 -3.30 -18.19 -15.59
CA ASP A 194 -3.87 -17.55 -16.78
C ASP A 194 -5.37 -17.24 -16.57
N ALA A 195 -6.11 -18.13 -15.90
CA ALA A 195 -7.52 -17.90 -15.56
C ALA A 195 -7.71 -16.72 -14.58
N LEU A 196 -6.82 -16.55 -13.59
CA LEU A 196 -6.85 -15.40 -12.68
C LEU A 196 -6.44 -14.11 -13.40
N LEU A 197 -5.42 -14.17 -14.25
CA LEU A 197 -4.91 -13.02 -15.00
C LEU A 197 -5.95 -12.51 -16.01
N GLY A 198 -6.74 -13.41 -16.61
CA GLY A 198 -7.78 -13.08 -17.58
C GLY A 198 -9.04 -12.46 -16.99
N GLN A 199 -9.19 -12.41 -15.67
CA GLN A 199 -10.31 -11.72 -15.03
C GLN A 199 -10.15 -10.19 -15.10
N SER A 200 -11.27 -9.48 -15.22
CA SER A 200 -11.28 -8.01 -15.20
C SER A 200 -12.30 -7.51 -14.16
N PRO A 201 -11.84 -6.84 -13.10
CA PRO A 201 -10.46 -6.58 -12.74
C PRO A 201 -9.73 -7.86 -12.25
N THR A 202 -8.43 -7.99 -12.56
CA THR A 202 -7.66 -9.17 -12.14
C THR A 202 -7.48 -9.23 -10.62
N PRO A 203 -7.70 -10.40 -9.98
CA PRO A 203 -7.47 -10.56 -8.55
C PRO A 203 -5.98 -10.64 -8.15
N LEU A 204 -5.08 -10.88 -9.11
CA LEU A 204 -3.62 -10.94 -8.85
C LEU A 204 -3.02 -9.58 -8.48
N GLN A 205 -3.73 -8.50 -8.77
CA GLN A 205 -3.27 -7.14 -8.48
C GLN A 205 -3.57 -6.74 -7.04
N ASN A 206 -2.54 -6.36 -6.28
CA ASN A 206 -2.72 -5.77 -4.95
C ASN A 206 -3.04 -4.28 -5.06
N ARG A 207 -4.32 -3.94 -5.07
CA ARG A 207 -4.85 -2.57 -5.20
C ARG A 207 -4.54 -1.67 -4.01
N ALA A 208 -4.17 -2.24 -2.87
CA ALA A 208 -3.84 -1.47 -1.67
C ALA A 208 -2.53 -0.67 -1.82
N ILE A 209 -1.57 -1.21 -2.58
CA ILE A 209 -0.22 -0.65 -2.71
C ILE A 209 0.21 -0.40 -4.16
N GLY A 210 -0.53 -0.91 -5.15
CA GLY A 210 -0.04 -0.83 -6.54
C GLY A 210 -1.08 -1.16 -7.58
N GLY A 211 -0.57 -1.42 -8.77
CA GLY A 211 -1.37 -1.59 -9.97
C GLY A 211 -1.84 -0.27 -10.54
N ASP A 212 -3.07 -0.22 -11.02
CA ASP A 212 -3.69 1.01 -11.49
C ASP A 212 -3.96 1.91 -10.28
N LEU A 213 -3.26 3.03 -10.21
CA LEU A 213 -3.50 4.05 -9.21
C LEU A 213 -4.86 4.70 -9.45
N TYR A 214 -5.47 5.18 -8.38
CA TYR A 214 -6.80 5.77 -8.42
C TYR A 214 -6.74 7.30 -8.46
N THR A 215 -7.72 7.93 -9.09
CA THR A 215 -8.00 9.36 -8.91
C THR A 215 -8.49 9.59 -7.49
N PRO A 216 -7.83 10.44 -6.66
CA PRO A 216 -8.17 10.58 -5.26
C PRO A 216 -9.45 11.39 -5.02
N GLY A 217 -9.80 12.29 -5.92
CA GLY A 217 -10.86 13.24 -5.68
C GLY A 217 -10.65 14.01 -4.38
N SER A 218 -11.72 14.28 -3.66
CA SER A 218 -11.71 15.16 -2.49
C SER A 218 -10.88 14.70 -1.29
N VAL A 219 -10.34 13.46 -1.26
CA VAL A 219 -9.40 13.09 -0.17
C VAL A 219 -8.06 13.80 -0.33
N PHE A 220 -7.68 14.20 -1.56
CA PHE A 220 -6.48 14.99 -1.81
C PHE A 220 -6.56 16.41 -1.24
N LYS A 221 -7.74 16.92 -0.97
CA LYS A 221 -7.93 18.21 -0.29
C LYS A 221 -7.24 18.29 1.08
N LEU A 222 -6.98 17.15 1.72
CA LEU A 222 -6.19 17.11 2.96
C LEU A 222 -4.75 17.54 2.71
N VAL A 223 -4.14 17.13 1.59
CA VAL A 223 -2.78 17.55 1.20
C VAL A 223 -2.75 19.06 0.88
N VAL A 224 -3.76 19.55 0.15
CA VAL A 224 -3.84 20.98 -0.19
C VAL A 224 -4.12 21.85 1.04
N ALA A 225 -4.97 21.39 1.96
CA ALA A 225 -5.23 22.07 3.23
C ALA A 225 -3.95 22.07 4.11
N SER A 226 -3.20 20.96 4.14
CA SER A 226 -1.89 20.90 4.81
C SER A 226 -0.93 21.95 4.26
N ALA A 227 -0.84 22.08 2.93
CA ALA A 227 0.02 23.09 2.29
C ALA A 227 -0.43 24.55 2.62
N ALA A 228 -1.74 24.76 2.80
CA ALA A 228 -2.26 26.06 3.17
C ALA A 228 -1.92 26.44 4.62
N LEU A 229 -2.02 25.49 5.55
CA LEU A 229 -1.75 25.71 6.97
C LEU A 229 -0.25 25.87 7.24
N GLU A 230 0.61 24.99 6.66
CA GLU A 230 2.07 25.03 6.81
C GLU A 230 2.67 26.40 6.50
N GLY A 231 2.15 27.06 5.47
CA GLY A 231 2.64 28.39 5.08
C GLY A 231 2.29 29.52 6.05
N GLY A 232 1.42 29.27 7.06
CA GLY A 232 0.94 30.27 8.02
C GLY A 232 0.13 31.42 7.39
N LYS A 233 -0.02 31.43 6.07
CA LYS A 233 -0.76 32.44 5.32
C LYS A 233 -2.29 32.21 5.42
N TYR A 234 -2.69 30.99 5.58
CA TYR A 234 -4.08 30.57 5.70
C TYR A 234 -4.31 29.80 7.01
N ASN A 235 -5.52 29.88 7.53
CA ASN A 235 -5.99 29.12 8.67
C ASN A 235 -7.44 28.64 8.40
N LEU A 236 -8.04 27.92 9.33
CA LEU A 236 -9.39 27.36 9.16
C LEU A 236 -10.49 28.43 8.99
N ASP A 237 -10.24 29.66 9.42
CA ASP A 237 -11.17 30.80 9.29
C ASP A 237 -10.93 31.66 8.04
N SER A 238 -9.89 31.35 7.25
CA SER A 238 -9.65 32.02 5.97
C SER A 238 -10.83 31.83 5.02
N GLU A 239 -11.27 32.91 4.39
CA GLU A 239 -12.45 32.95 3.53
C GLU A 239 -12.07 32.91 2.05
N PHE A 240 -12.87 32.19 1.27
CA PHE A 240 -12.78 32.03 -0.17
C PHE A 240 -14.12 32.39 -0.83
N ASP A 241 -14.07 32.85 -2.06
CA ASP A 241 -15.26 33.10 -2.85
C ASP A 241 -16.01 31.78 -3.10
N ASN A 242 -17.32 31.85 -3.12
CA ASN A 242 -18.19 30.67 -3.16
C ASN A 242 -19.33 30.81 -4.18
N PRO A 243 -18.99 31.07 -5.45
CA PRO A 243 -20.00 31.12 -6.50
C PRO A 243 -20.62 29.74 -6.75
N SER A 244 -21.78 29.70 -7.40
CA SER A 244 -22.44 28.44 -7.77
C SER A 244 -21.65 27.63 -8.81
N ARG A 245 -20.84 28.31 -9.64
CA ARG A 245 -19.92 27.73 -10.62
C ARG A 245 -18.75 28.67 -10.87
N LEU A 246 -17.58 28.10 -11.21
CA LEU A 246 -16.37 28.86 -11.52
C LEU A 246 -15.84 28.43 -12.87
N GLN A 247 -15.67 29.39 -13.81
CA GLN A 247 -15.04 29.09 -15.09
C GLN A 247 -13.54 28.84 -14.92
N LEU A 248 -13.05 27.77 -15.51
CA LEU A 248 -11.63 27.47 -15.54
C LEU A 248 -10.88 28.44 -16.47
N PRO A 249 -9.81 29.10 -16.01
CA PRO A 249 -9.05 30.05 -16.80
C PRO A 249 -8.56 29.46 -18.14
N GLY A 250 -8.75 30.20 -19.22
CA GLY A 250 -8.33 29.80 -20.56
C GLY A 250 -9.16 28.67 -21.20
N THR A 251 -10.30 28.33 -20.63
CA THR A 251 -11.19 27.27 -21.14
C THR A 251 -12.65 27.68 -21.17
N SER A 252 -13.50 26.89 -21.83
CA SER A 252 -14.97 27.01 -21.74
C SER A 252 -15.58 26.14 -20.64
N SER A 253 -14.77 25.39 -19.90
CA SER A 253 -15.21 24.46 -18.86
C SER A 253 -15.44 25.16 -17.53
N PHE A 254 -16.31 24.57 -16.70
CA PHE A 254 -16.66 25.08 -15.37
C PHE A 254 -16.42 24.04 -14.29
N ILE A 255 -16.03 24.51 -13.10
CA ILE A 255 -16.05 23.75 -11.86
C ILE A 255 -17.39 24.00 -11.16
N ASN A 256 -18.02 22.94 -10.66
CA ASN A 256 -19.18 22.97 -9.82
C ASN A 256 -18.85 22.34 -8.44
N ASN A 257 -19.56 22.75 -7.40
CA ASN A 257 -19.57 22.01 -6.14
C ASN A 257 -20.45 20.76 -6.27
N ALA A 258 -20.12 19.69 -5.51
CA ALA A 258 -20.75 18.38 -5.67
C ALA A 258 -22.28 18.38 -5.49
N GLU A 259 -22.80 19.25 -4.61
CA GLU A 259 -24.23 19.38 -4.35
C GLU A 259 -24.90 20.44 -5.24
N GLY A 260 -24.15 21.08 -6.13
CA GLY A 260 -24.58 22.23 -6.91
C GLY A 260 -24.65 23.50 -6.06
N GLY A 261 -24.80 24.67 -6.69
CA GLY A 261 -24.90 25.94 -6.00
C GLY A 261 -23.65 26.35 -5.19
N SER A 262 -23.84 27.29 -4.25
CA SER A 262 -22.83 27.73 -3.30
C SER A 262 -22.71 26.72 -2.15
N CYS A 263 -21.49 26.26 -1.89
CA CYS A 263 -21.21 25.20 -0.93
C CYS A 263 -21.28 25.72 0.52
N GLY A 264 -22.05 25.08 1.37
CA GLY A 264 -22.25 25.52 2.76
C GLY A 264 -23.01 26.85 2.91
N GLY A 265 -23.52 27.39 1.82
CA GLY A 265 -24.28 28.66 1.78
C GLY A 265 -23.40 29.92 1.78
N GLY A 266 -23.96 31.05 1.34
CA GLY A 266 -23.30 32.35 1.34
C GLY A 266 -22.38 32.61 0.14
N ALA A 267 -22.00 33.88 -0.07
CA ALA A 267 -21.13 34.33 -1.15
C ALA A 267 -19.65 34.03 -0.87
N LYS A 268 -19.30 33.81 0.39
CA LYS A 268 -17.98 33.36 0.86
C LYS A 268 -18.11 32.17 1.79
N VAL A 269 -17.07 31.39 1.88
CA VAL A 269 -16.99 30.19 2.72
C VAL A 269 -15.65 30.11 3.41
N LYS A 270 -15.62 29.75 4.70
CA LYS A 270 -14.40 29.50 5.47
C LYS A 270 -13.76 28.15 5.06
N LEU A 271 -12.43 28.03 5.20
CA LEU A 271 -11.71 26.80 4.90
C LEU A 271 -12.27 25.59 5.67
N ARG A 272 -12.59 25.76 6.99
CA ARG A 272 -13.23 24.71 7.81
C ARG A 272 -14.53 24.21 7.19
N THR A 273 -15.39 25.10 6.73
CA THR A 273 -16.65 24.77 6.08
C THR A 273 -16.44 24.13 4.71
N ALA A 274 -15.43 24.61 3.96
CA ALA A 274 -15.06 24.03 2.68
C ALA A 274 -14.54 22.58 2.82
N ILE A 275 -13.83 22.24 3.91
CA ILE A 275 -13.44 20.88 4.25
C ILE A 275 -14.66 20.05 4.64
N GLN A 276 -15.51 20.57 5.54
CA GLN A 276 -16.72 19.92 6.06
C GLN A 276 -17.67 19.46 4.96
N HIS A 277 -17.98 20.36 4.02
CA HIS A 277 -18.89 20.09 2.89
C HIS A 277 -18.18 19.65 1.62
N SER A 278 -16.85 19.47 1.69
CA SER A 278 -16.05 19.04 0.54
C SER A 278 -16.17 19.95 -0.69
N CYS A 279 -16.23 21.27 -0.50
CA CYS A 279 -16.38 22.25 -1.56
C CYS A 279 -15.25 22.17 -2.60
N ASN A 280 -15.57 22.21 -3.90
CA ASN A 280 -14.57 22.16 -4.97
C ASN A 280 -14.02 23.54 -5.31
N ILE A 281 -14.91 24.52 -5.46
CA ILE A 281 -14.53 25.88 -5.93
C ILE A 281 -13.55 26.56 -4.97
N PRO A 282 -13.78 26.59 -3.64
CA PRO A 282 -12.82 27.17 -2.70
C PRO A 282 -11.44 26.47 -2.74
N PHE A 283 -11.40 25.17 -2.94
CA PHE A 283 -10.15 24.44 -3.07
C PHE A 283 -9.42 24.71 -4.39
N ALA A 284 -10.16 24.89 -5.48
CA ALA A 284 -9.59 25.32 -6.76
C ALA A 284 -8.95 26.71 -6.66
N GLU A 285 -9.64 27.67 -6.01
CA GLU A 285 -9.10 29.00 -5.71
C GLU A 285 -7.89 28.94 -4.77
N LEU A 286 -7.97 28.14 -3.70
CA LEU A 286 -6.87 27.94 -2.76
C LEU A 286 -5.63 27.41 -3.49
N GLY A 287 -5.80 26.41 -4.35
CA GLY A 287 -4.69 25.86 -5.14
C GLY A 287 -4.07 26.89 -6.08
N GLN A 288 -4.88 27.71 -6.74
CA GLN A 288 -4.37 28.81 -7.56
C GLN A 288 -3.55 29.82 -6.73
N LYS A 289 -4.02 30.13 -5.52
CA LYS A 289 -3.36 31.10 -4.61
C LYS A 289 -2.09 30.54 -3.96
N LEU A 290 -2.01 29.22 -3.72
CA LEU A 290 -0.83 28.53 -3.19
C LEU A 290 0.26 28.34 -4.27
N GLY A 291 -0.19 28.04 -5.48
CA GLY A 291 0.69 27.68 -6.59
C GLY A 291 1.12 26.19 -6.55
N TYR A 292 1.62 25.73 -7.68
CA TYR A 292 2.04 24.33 -7.88
C TYR A 292 3.10 23.88 -6.87
N ASP A 293 4.17 24.69 -6.69
CA ASP A 293 5.32 24.30 -5.86
C ASP A 293 4.97 24.07 -4.40
N ALA A 294 4.02 24.83 -3.83
CA ALA A 294 3.60 24.65 -2.46
C ALA A 294 2.85 23.33 -2.27
N ILE A 295 1.96 23.00 -3.18
CA ILE A 295 1.19 21.74 -3.12
C ILE A 295 2.12 20.56 -3.40
N LYS A 296 3.02 20.68 -4.39
CA LYS A 296 3.99 19.62 -4.73
C LYS A 296 4.92 19.30 -3.55
N ARG A 297 5.51 20.32 -2.90
CA ARG A 297 6.34 20.11 -1.70
C ARG A 297 5.58 19.41 -0.58
N MET A 298 4.33 19.77 -0.36
CA MET A 298 3.51 19.12 0.66
C MET A 298 3.18 17.67 0.26
N ALA A 299 2.85 17.42 -1.00
CA ALA A 299 2.65 16.07 -1.52
C ALA A 299 3.92 15.21 -1.33
N ASP A 300 5.10 15.76 -1.66
CA ASP A 300 6.39 15.07 -1.47
C ASP A 300 6.66 14.76 0.00
N LYS A 301 6.36 15.69 0.93
CA LYS A 301 6.47 15.43 2.36
C LYS A 301 5.58 14.26 2.83
N TYR A 302 4.44 14.04 2.19
CA TYR A 302 3.59 12.88 2.45
C TYR A 302 4.05 11.61 1.72
N GLY A 303 5.11 11.66 0.88
CA GLY A 303 5.67 10.52 0.18
C GLY A 303 5.16 10.33 -1.25
N PHE A 304 4.50 11.32 -1.84
CA PHE A 304 4.19 11.28 -3.28
C PHE A 304 5.49 11.32 -4.09
N GLY A 305 5.55 10.55 -5.14
CA GLY A 305 6.76 10.37 -5.95
C GLY A 305 7.67 9.23 -5.47
N ASP A 306 7.54 8.80 -4.22
CA ASP A 306 8.34 7.73 -3.67
C ASP A 306 7.65 6.38 -3.79
N ALA A 307 8.42 5.35 -4.12
CA ALA A 307 7.97 3.97 -4.04
C ALA A 307 8.11 3.46 -2.60
N ILE A 308 7.06 3.65 -1.81
CA ILE A 308 7.03 3.26 -0.39
C ILE A 308 7.21 1.74 -0.25
N GLU A 309 8.13 1.31 0.61
CA GLU A 309 8.39 -0.10 0.91
C GLU A 309 7.71 -0.54 2.22
N VAL A 310 7.00 -1.71 2.21
CA VAL A 310 6.13 -2.16 3.32
C VAL A 310 6.21 -3.66 3.71
N PRO A 311 7.19 -4.54 3.45
CA PRO A 311 8.41 -4.52 2.64
C PRO A 311 8.16 -4.62 1.14
N MET A 312 6.94 -4.96 0.72
CA MET A 312 6.57 -4.92 -0.70
C MET A 312 6.69 -3.49 -1.21
N LYS A 313 7.17 -3.33 -2.43
CA LYS A 313 7.32 -2.02 -3.06
C LYS A 313 5.99 -1.52 -3.60
N ALA A 314 5.47 -0.42 -3.03
CA ALA A 314 4.27 0.22 -3.53
C ALA A 314 4.56 1.02 -4.81
N THR A 315 3.56 1.10 -5.70
CA THR A 315 3.63 2.03 -6.84
C THR A 315 3.60 3.47 -6.33
N ALA A 316 4.54 4.29 -6.77
CA ALA A 316 4.64 5.70 -6.38
C ALA A 316 3.37 6.47 -6.75
N SER A 317 2.72 7.08 -5.77
CA SER A 317 1.61 8.02 -6.00
C SER A 317 2.11 9.28 -6.67
N GLN A 318 1.31 9.89 -7.53
CA GLN A 318 1.74 10.96 -8.42
C GLN A 318 0.96 12.26 -8.19
N TYR A 319 1.68 13.34 -7.98
CA TYR A 319 1.21 14.70 -8.19
C TYR A 319 2.02 15.26 -9.37
N PRO A 320 1.53 15.10 -10.60
CA PRO A 320 2.29 15.42 -11.80
C PRO A 320 2.39 16.92 -12.04
N ASP A 321 3.32 17.32 -12.91
CA ASP A 321 3.43 18.69 -13.38
C ASP A 321 2.11 19.14 -14.03
N VAL A 322 1.83 20.43 -13.91
CA VAL A 322 0.62 21.05 -14.44
C VAL A 322 1.00 22.07 -15.51
N ASP A 323 0.37 21.94 -16.67
CA ASP A 323 0.67 22.79 -17.85
C ASP A 323 -0.11 24.10 -17.86
N SER A 324 -1.09 24.25 -16.98
CA SER A 324 -1.97 25.42 -16.95
C SER A 324 -2.57 25.67 -15.57
N THR A 325 -3.02 26.92 -15.35
CA THR A 325 -3.80 27.30 -14.16
C THR A 325 -5.07 26.44 -14.01
N ALA A 326 -5.72 26.09 -15.11
CA ALA A 326 -6.90 25.24 -15.10
C ALA A 326 -6.58 23.83 -14.54
N GLN A 327 -5.47 23.22 -14.96
CA GLN A 327 -5.04 21.93 -14.42
C GLN A 327 -4.63 22.02 -12.95
N LEU A 328 -3.92 23.11 -12.54
CA LEU A 328 -3.60 23.35 -11.14
C LEU A 328 -4.85 23.42 -10.26
N MET A 329 -5.87 24.14 -10.72
CA MET A 329 -7.16 24.27 -10.01
C MET A 329 -7.88 22.92 -9.87
N LEU A 330 -7.89 22.10 -10.94
CA LEU A 330 -8.49 20.76 -10.91
C LEU A 330 -7.70 19.79 -10.00
N SER A 331 -6.37 19.80 -10.08
CA SER A 331 -5.53 18.97 -9.24
C SER A 331 -5.68 19.28 -7.74
N SER A 332 -6.03 20.53 -7.40
CA SER A 332 -6.17 20.99 -6.01
C SER A 332 -7.35 20.36 -5.26
N PHE A 333 -8.28 19.72 -5.95
CA PHE A 333 -9.31 18.89 -5.31
C PHE A 333 -9.26 17.42 -5.78
N GLY A 334 -8.05 16.98 -6.27
CA GLY A 334 -7.76 15.59 -6.56
C GLY A 334 -8.30 15.08 -7.89
N GLN A 335 -8.49 15.97 -8.86
CA GLN A 335 -8.85 15.66 -10.23
C GLN A 335 -7.64 15.81 -11.18
N ALA A 336 -7.86 15.93 -12.46
CA ALA A 336 -6.82 15.93 -13.48
C ALA A 336 -5.97 14.66 -13.44
N SER A 337 -4.63 14.79 -13.43
CA SER A 337 -3.71 13.67 -13.53
C SER A 337 -3.16 13.18 -12.17
N VAL A 338 -3.76 13.62 -11.04
CA VAL A 338 -3.37 13.11 -9.72
C VAL A 338 -3.76 11.65 -9.58
N ARG A 339 -2.80 10.81 -9.14
CA ARG A 339 -2.99 9.35 -8.99
C ARG A 339 -2.40 8.88 -7.68
N VAL A 340 -3.16 8.07 -6.93
CA VAL A 340 -2.78 7.63 -5.58
C VAL A 340 -3.07 6.17 -5.33
N SER A 341 -2.26 5.56 -4.46
CA SER A 341 -2.58 4.27 -3.84
C SER A 341 -3.37 4.48 -2.54
N PRO A 342 -4.19 3.50 -2.11
CA PRO A 342 -4.82 3.52 -0.79
C PRO A 342 -3.84 3.64 0.37
N LEU A 343 -2.68 3.01 0.27
CA LEU A 343 -1.60 3.16 1.25
C LEU A 343 -1.19 4.63 1.41
N GLN A 344 -0.98 5.33 0.30
CA GLN A 344 -0.60 6.75 0.32
C GLN A 344 -1.65 7.61 1.04
N ILE A 345 -2.92 7.39 0.78
CA ILE A 345 -4.02 8.13 1.42
C ILE A 345 -4.13 7.77 2.92
N ALA A 346 -3.88 6.49 3.28
CA ALA A 346 -3.79 6.09 4.69
C ALA A 346 -2.63 6.78 5.41
N MET A 347 -1.46 6.93 4.75
CA MET A 347 -0.30 7.66 5.30
C MET A 347 -0.62 9.14 5.54
N VAL A 348 -1.36 9.80 4.64
CA VAL A 348 -1.80 11.21 4.85
C VAL A 348 -2.63 11.32 6.12
N SER A 349 -3.65 10.47 6.27
CA SER A 349 -4.50 10.49 7.47
C SER A 349 -3.74 10.07 8.72
N ALA A 350 -2.83 9.09 8.62
CA ALA A 350 -1.99 8.67 9.75
C ALA A 350 -1.04 9.79 10.20
N GLY A 351 -0.45 10.56 9.28
CA GLY A 351 0.39 11.70 9.59
C GLY A 351 -0.37 12.81 10.33
N ILE A 352 -1.58 13.15 9.87
CA ILE A 352 -2.45 14.11 10.57
C ILE A 352 -2.80 13.58 11.97
N ALA A 353 -3.20 12.31 12.07
CA ALA A 353 -3.53 11.64 13.33
C ALA A 353 -2.36 11.61 14.31
N ASN A 354 -1.13 11.52 13.83
CA ASN A 354 0.09 11.44 14.64
C ASN A 354 0.73 12.82 14.88
N GLY A 355 -0.08 13.87 14.97
CA GLY A 355 0.38 15.21 15.28
C GLY A 355 1.29 15.83 14.21
N GLY A 356 1.14 15.43 12.96
CA GLY A 356 1.87 15.93 11.82
C GLY A 356 3.05 15.06 11.36
N THR A 357 3.40 14.01 12.12
CA THR A 357 4.50 13.11 11.80
C THR A 357 4.01 11.85 11.07
N VAL A 358 4.51 11.62 9.87
CA VAL A 358 4.28 10.39 9.10
C VAL A 358 5.32 9.35 9.50
N MET A 359 4.84 8.16 9.89
CA MET A 359 5.71 7.01 10.16
C MET A 359 5.86 6.16 8.90
N GLN A 360 7.04 5.52 8.75
CA GLN A 360 7.26 4.53 7.68
C GLN A 360 6.30 3.34 7.89
N PRO A 361 5.42 3.05 6.94
CA PRO A 361 4.52 1.91 7.10
C PRO A 361 5.28 0.59 7.00
N SER A 362 4.86 -0.41 7.79
CA SER A 362 5.46 -1.74 7.79
C SER A 362 4.42 -2.84 8.04
N LEU A 363 4.59 -3.95 7.32
CA LEU A 363 3.83 -5.20 7.52
C LEU A 363 4.58 -6.23 8.37
N VAL A 364 5.91 -6.13 8.50
CA VAL A 364 6.71 -7.08 9.27
C VAL A 364 6.87 -6.57 10.69
N ASP A 365 6.52 -7.39 11.67
CA ASP A 365 6.72 -7.14 13.10
C ASP A 365 8.05 -7.70 13.60
N SER A 366 8.36 -8.93 13.21
CA SER A 366 9.62 -9.59 13.57
C SER A 366 9.92 -10.76 12.64
N ILE A 367 11.18 -11.15 12.61
CA ILE A 367 11.66 -12.40 12.02
C ILE A 367 12.06 -13.30 13.16
N THR A 368 11.63 -14.56 13.13
CA THR A 368 11.95 -15.56 14.14
C THR A 368 12.45 -16.84 13.45
N THR A 369 13.37 -17.52 14.11
CA THR A 369 13.80 -18.85 13.69
C THR A 369 12.65 -19.87 13.73
N SER A 370 12.86 -21.08 13.21
CA SER A 370 11.87 -22.16 13.29
C SER A 370 11.53 -22.57 14.73
N ASP A 371 12.43 -22.37 15.68
CA ASP A 371 12.22 -22.57 17.12
C ASP A 371 11.75 -21.29 17.86
N LEU A 372 11.24 -20.31 17.12
CA LEU A 372 10.61 -19.07 17.59
C LEU A 372 11.55 -18.10 18.33
N LYS A 373 12.85 -18.21 18.17
CA LYS A 373 13.77 -17.20 18.68
C LYS A 373 13.78 -16.00 17.74
N THR A 374 13.70 -14.80 18.31
CA THR A 374 13.71 -13.55 17.54
C THR A 374 15.10 -13.30 16.96
N VAL A 375 15.16 -13.13 15.65
CA VAL A 375 16.35 -12.73 14.87
C VAL A 375 16.33 -11.23 14.65
N GLN A 376 15.17 -10.68 14.24
CA GLN A 376 14.97 -9.27 13.98
C GLN A 376 13.63 -8.81 14.54
N SER A 377 13.56 -7.60 15.09
CA SER A 377 12.32 -6.97 15.56
C SER A 377 12.04 -5.69 14.81
N PHE A 378 10.75 -5.41 14.61
CA PHE A 378 10.28 -4.14 14.06
C PHE A 378 10.63 -2.98 15.01
N SER A 379 11.15 -1.90 14.44
CA SER A 379 11.34 -0.63 15.14
C SER A 379 10.64 0.48 14.37
N PRO A 380 9.69 1.21 15.00
CA PRO A 380 9.03 2.34 14.36
C PRO A 380 10.05 3.36 13.84
N LYS A 381 9.91 3.74 12.59
CA LYS A 381 10.78 4.71 11.92
C LYS A 381 9.94 5.87 11.41
N GLN A 382 10.38 7.08 11.71
CA GLN A 382 9.79 8.27 11.13
C GLN A 382 10.12 8.33 9.63
N TYR A 383 9.12 8.68 8.83
CA TYR A 383 9.28 8.94 7.40
C TYR A 383 9.49 10.44 7.14
N SER A 384 8.58 11.30 7.65
CA SER A 384 8.62 12.76 7.45
C SER A 384 7.76 13.51 8.47
N ASP A 385 7.91 14.84 8.50
CA ASP A 385 7.11 15.79 9.30
C ASP A 385 6.46 16.83 8.38
N PRO A 386 5.34 16.53 7.72
CA PRO A 386 4.64 17.49 6.86
C PRO A 386 4.01 18.66 7.61
N LEU A 387 3.61 18.49 8.85
CA LEU A 387 2.89 19.48 9.66
C LEU A 387 3.45 19.60 11.08
N SER A 388 3.26 20.76 11.69
CA SER A 388 3.39 20.90 13.14
C SER A 388 2.18 20.30 13.87
N SER A 389 2.31 20.04 15.17
CA SER A 389 1.21 19.50 15.98
C SER A 389 -0.01 20.43 16.03
N SER A 390 0.20 21.76 15.95
CA SER A 390 -0.90 22.71 15.89
C SER A 390 -1.69 22.61 14.59
N GLU A 391 -1.00 22.55 13.44
CA GLU A 391 -1.62 22.42 12.12
C GLU A 391 -2.35 21.09 11.97
N ALA A 392 -1.77 20.01 12.49
CA ALA A 392 -2.40 18.70 12.53
C ALA A 392 -3.66 18.70 13.42
N SER A 393 -3.64 19.43 14.54
CA SER A 393 -4.82 19.62 15.40
C SER A 393 -5.94 20.38 14.68
N ASP A 394 -5.60 21.46 13.96
CA ASP A 394 -6.56 22.22 13.16
C ASP A 394 -7.22 21.33 12.10
N LEU A 395 -6.41 20.53 11.36
CA LEU A 395 -6.97 19.60 10.38
C LEU A 395 -7.83 18.52 11.03
N THR A 396 -7.45 18.02 12.21
CA THR A 396 -8.27 17.06 12.98
C THR A 396 -9.63 17.64 13.31
N GLU A 397 -9.70 18.90 13.79
CA GLU A 397 -10.97 19.59 14.06
C GLU A 397 -11.84 19.69 12.80
N ALA A 398 -11.24 20.11 11.68
CA ALA A 398 -11.95 20.21 10.41
C ALA A 398 -12.44 18.82 9.94
N MET A 399 -11.62 17.76 10.06
CA MET A 399 -12.00 16.39 9.70
C MET A 399 -13.09 15.81 10.62
N GLN A 400 -13.12 16.16 11.91
CA GLN A 400 -14.22 15.81 12.82
C GLN A 400 -15.53 16.44 12.34
N SER A 401 -15.51 17.70 11.88
CA SER A 401 -16.72 18.36 11.37
C SER A 401 -17.31 17.66 10.14
N VAL A 402 -16.46 17.05 9.28
CA VAL A 402 -16.91 16.23 8.14
C VAL A 402 -17.75 15.04 8.59
N VAL A 403 -17.33 14.36 9.66
CA VAL A 403 -18.03 13.19 10.19
C VAL A 403 -19.25 13.61 11.03
N ASN A 404 -19.11 14.66 11.83
CA ASN A 404 -20.19 15.09 12.74
C ASN A 404 -21.39 15.70 12.02
N ALA A 405 -21.17 16.53 11.00
CA ALA A 405 -22.22 17.29 10.34
C ALA A 405 -21.97 17.57 8.85
N GLY A 406 -20.98 16.90 8.25
CA GLY A 406 -20.59 17.10 6.86
C GLY A 406 -20.87 15.90 5.98
N THR A 407 -19.99 15.71 5.00
CA THR A 407 -20.11 14.68 3.95
C THR A 407 -19.73 13.27 4.40
N GLY A 408 -19.30 13.03 5.65
CA GLY A 408 -18.78 11.75 6.14
C GLY A 408 -19.60 11.10 7.25
N THR A 409 -20.87 11.44 7.41
CA THR A 409 -21.72 11.08 8.57
C THR A 409 -21.88 9.56 8.79
N ASN A 410 -21.74 8.73 7.76
CA ASN A 410 -21.84 7.28 7.89
C ASN A 410 -20.57 6.63 8.50
N ALA A 411 -19.51 7.41 8.75
CA ALA A 411 -18.34 6.97 9.51
C ALA A 411 -18.47 7.19 11.03
N LYS A 412 -19.58 7.76 11.53
CA LYS A 412 -19.80 7.96 12.96
C LYS A 412 -19.76 6.65 13.72
N ILE A 413 -19.06 6.66 14.85
CA ILE A 413 -19.01 5.56 15.82
C ILE A 413 -19.57 6.08 17.14
N ASP A 414 -20.53 5.38 17.73
CA ASP A 414 -21.16 5.81 18.97
C ASP A 414 -20.13 5.89 20.12
N GLY A 415 -20.06 7.06 20.75
CA GLY A 415 -19.15 7.35 21.85
C GLY A 415 -17.66 7.46 21.45
N VAL A 416 -17.38 7.64 20.14
CA VAL A 416 -16.00 7.86 19.64
C VAL A 416 -16.00 9.06 18.70
N ASP A 417 -15.11 10.01 18.95
CA ASP A 417 -14.85 11.09 18.00
C ASP A 417 -14.03 10.55 16.82
N VAL A 418 -14.60 10.62 15.64
CA VAL A 418 -13.97 10.21 14.37
C VAL A 418 -13.63 11.44 13.56
N ALA A 419 -12.40 11.50 13.05
CA ALA A 419 -11.97 12.48 12.07
C ALA A 419 -11.87 11.82 10.69
N GLY A 420 -12.44 12.43 9.64
CA GLY A 420 -12.44 11.78 8.32
C GLY A 420 -12.67 12.73 7.16
N LYS A 421 -12.52 12.20 5.96
CA LYS A 421 -12.76 12.90 4.70
C LYS A 421 -13.29 11.91 3.66
N THR A 422 -14.38 12.27 3.03
CA THR A 422 -14.94 11.54 1.88
C THR A 422 -14.29 12.00 0.57
N GLY A 423 -14.30 11.12 -0.41
CA GLY A 423 -13.95 11.42 -1.80
C GLY A 423 -14.93 10.76 -2.75
N THR A 424 -15.22 11.46 -3.83
CA THR A 424 -15.91 10.96 -5.01
C THR A 424 -15.16 11.54 -6.19
N ALA A 425 -14.51 10.70 -6.97
CA ALA A 425 -13.69 11.11 -8.09
C ALA A 425 -14.34 10.71 -9.41
N GLU A 426 -14.42 11.66 -10.33
CA GLU A 426 -14.86 11.43 -11.70
C GLU A 426 -13.70 10.82 -12.51
N ASN A 427 -13.99 9.78 -13.29
CA ASN A 427 -12.99 9.09 -14.13
C ASN A 427 -13.18 9.38 -15.64
N GLY A 428 -14.27 10.02 -16.02
CA GLY A 428 -14.62 10.35 -17.39
C GLY A 428 -16.13 10.44 -17.58
N THR A 429 -16.54 10.90 -18.77
CA THR A 429 -17.96 11.02 -19.09
C THR A 429 -18.56 9.62 -19.25
N GLY A 430 -19.51 9.28 -18.37
CA GLY A 430 -20.18 7.98 -18.34
C GLY A 430 -19.44 6.90 -17.56
N ASP A 431 -18.18 7.12 -17.20
CA ASP A 431 -17.40 6.17 -16.39
C ASP A 431 -17.87 6.15 -14.94
N PRO A 432 -17.89 4.97 -14.27
CA PRO A 432 -18.20 4.87 -12.86
C PRO A 432 -17.23 5.69 -12.00
N TYR A 433 -17.73 6.27 -10.92
CA TYR A 433 -16.92 7.03 -9.98
C TYR A 433 -16.00 6.15 -9.14
N THR A 434 -14.86 6.70 -8.73
CA THR A 434 -14.01 6.14 -7.66
C THR A 434 -14.43 6.75 -6.33
N LEU A 435 -14.80 5.91 -5.37
CA LEU A 435 -15.37 6.32 -4.09
C LEU A 435 -14.35 6.12 -2.98
N TRP A 436 -14.16 7.14 -2.15
CA TRP A 436 -13.17 7.15 -1.10
C TRP A 436 -13.76 7.52 0.26
N PHE A 437 -13.16 6.95 1.29
CA PHE A 437 -13.14 7.49 2.63
C PHE A 437 -11.74 7.30 3.22
N THR A 438 -11.26 8.33 3.94
CA THR A 438 -10.07 8.23 4.76
C THR A 438 -10.30 8.96 6.07
N GLY A 439 -9.68 8.49 7.14
CA GLY A 439 -9.86 9.08 8.46
C GLY A 439 -9.19 8.28 9.54
N PHE A 440 -9.42 8.66 10.79
CA PHE A 440 -8.82 8.02 11.95
C PHE A 440 -9.73 8.11 13.18
N ALA A 441 -9.51 7.21 14.11
CA ALA A 441 -10.24 7.12 15.37
C ALA A 441 -9.36 6.54 16.49
N PRO A 442 -9.61 6.98 17.77
CA PRO A 442 -10.32 8.19 18.15
C PRO A 442 -9.62 9.44 17.62
N ALA A 443 -10.32 10.57 17.42
CA ALA A 443 -9.69 11.82 16.97
C ALA A 443 -8.66 12.35 17.98
N LYS A 444 -8.89 12.07 19.26
CA LYS A 444 -7.91 12.29 20.33
C LYS A 444 -7.25 10.96 20.71
N ASN A 445 -5.91 10.92 20.70
CA ASN A 445 -5.10 9.70 20.86
C ASN A 445 -5.45 8.59 19.84
N PRO A 446 -5.24 8.84 18.55
CA PRO A 446 -5.60 7.91 17.49
C PRO A 446 -4.94 6.54 17.62
N GLU A 447 -5.74 5.48 17.43
CA GLU A 447 -5.28 4.09 17.44
C GLU A 447 -5.22 3.51 16.02
N VAL A 448 -6.03 4.03 15.12
CA VAL A 448 -6.08 3.60 13.71
C VAL A 448 -6.35 4.76 12.77
N ALA A 449 -5.61 4.81 11.67
CA ALA A 449 -5.95 5.57 10.46
C ALA A 449 -6.30 4.59 9.35
N VAL A 450 -7.34 4.89 8.58
CA VAL A 450 -7.87 4.02 7.54
C VAL A 450 -8.05 4.76 6.23
N ALA A 451 -7.76 4.09 5.11
CA ALA A 451 -8.17 4.51 3.78
C ALA A 451 -8.94 3.37 3.09
N VAL A 452 -10.07 3.72 2.54
CA VAL A 452 -10.94 2.81 1.76
C VAL A 452 -11.12 3.40 0.37
N VAL A 453 -10.89 2.60 -0.65
CA VAL A 453 -11.26 2.90 -2.03
C VAL A 453 -12.22 1.84 -2.55
N VAL A 454 -13.24 2.29 -3.23
CA VAL A 454 -14.18 1.43 -3.97
C VAL A 454 -14.24 1.93 -5.41
N GLY A 455 -13.83 1.07 -6.31
CA GLY A 455 -13.94 1.30 -7.75
C GLY A 455 -15.36 1.05 -8.27
N ASN A 456 -15.56 1.36 -9.52
CA ASN A 456 -16.81 1.07 -10.24
C ASN A 456 -18.09 1.62 -9.55
N GLY A 457 -17.96 2.76 -8.86
CA GLY A 457 -19.07 3.40 -8.16
C GLY A 457 -19.73 2.53 -7.07
N GLY A 458 -19.07 1.45 -6.62
CA GLY A 458 -19.66 0.47 -5.72
C GLY A 458 -20.86 -0.27 -6.35
N GLY A 459 -20.86 -0.44 -7.66
CA GLY A 459 -22.00 -0.99 -8.42
C GLY A 459 -23.10 0.02 -8.74
N LEU A 460 -22.97 1.28 -8.31
CA LEU A 460 -23.94 2.36 -8.52
C LEU A 460 -23.53 3.31 -9.67
N GLY A 461 -22.42 3.01 -10.38
CA GLY A 461 -21.93 3.84 -11.48
C GLY A 461 -21.60 5.27 -11.02
N GLN A 462 -22.22 6.28 -11.62
CA GLN A 462 -22.05 7.69 -11.27
C GLN A 462 -23.00 8.17 -10.16
N SER A 463 -23.83 7.30 -9.58
CA SER A 463 -24.70 7.61 -8.45
C SER A 463 -24.08 7.27 -7.09
N GLY A 464 -22.95 6.55 -7.08
CA GLY A 464 -22.24 6.20 -5.84
C GLY A 464 -21.56 7.43 -5.23
N VAL A 465 -21.55 7.49 -3.90
CA VAL A 465 -20.82 8.52 -3.14
C VAL A 465 -20.00 7.89 -2.01
N GLY A 466 -18.86 8.52 -1.69
CA GLY A 466 -17.95 7.99 -0.66
C GLY A 466 -18.61 7.78 0.70
N ASN A 467 -19.56 8.63 1.09
CA ASN A 467 -20.29 8.53 2.37
C ASN A 467 -21.13 7.26 2.46
N THR A 468 -21.80 6.86 1.39
CA THR A 468 -22.74 5.72 1.44
C THR A 468 -22.05 4.38 1.22
N VAL A 469 -20.89 4.36 0.57
CA VAL A 469 -20.20 3.11 0.18
C VAL A 469 -18.91 2.93 0.97
N ALA A 470 -17.99 3.90 0.94
CA ALA A 470 -16.66 3.75 1.54
C ALA A 470 -16.63 4.06 3.05
N ALA A 471 -17.40 5.05 3.52
CA ALA A 471 -17.44 5.43 4.94
C ALA A 471 -17.94 4.31 5.86
N PRO A 472 -18.99 3.52 5.53
CA PRO A 472 -19.41 2.38 6.36
C PRO A 472 -18.35 1.29 6.47
N VAL A 473 -17.55 1.06 5.41
CA VAL A 473 -16.43 0.13 5.43
C VAL A 473 -15.38 0.61 6.42
N ALA A 474 -14.97 1.86 6.31
CA ALA A 474 -14.00 2.47 7.22
C ALA A 474 -14.47 2.44 8.67
N LYS A 475 -15.77 2.73 8.93
CA LYS A 475 -16.38 2.63 10.25
C LYS A 475 -16.15 1.26 10.87
N LYS A 476 -16.49 0.18 10.16
CA LYS A 476 -16.33 -1.20 10.66
C LYS A 476 -14.89 -1.57 10.95
N VAL A 477 -13.95 -1.07 10.15
CA VAL A 477 -12.51 -1.28 10.37
C VAL A 477 -12.05 -0.57 11.65
N MET A 478 -12.45 0.69 11.84
CA MET A 478 -12.13 1.45 13.06
C MET A 478 -12.78 0.83 14.30
N GLU A 479 -14.04 0.39 14.22
CA GLU A 479 -14.74 -0.33 15.29
C GLU A 479 -13.99 -1.62 15.68
N ALA A 480 -13.48 -2.39 14.71
CA ALA A 480 -12.73 -3.61 14.98
C ALA A 480 -11.44 -3.36 15.77
N VAL A 481 -10.71 -2.26 15.47
CA VAL A 481 -9.50 -1.87 16.22
C VAL A 481 -9.88 -1.44 17.64
N LEU A 482 -10.96 -0.69 17.78
CA LEU A 482 -11.42 -0.16 19.09
C LEU A 482 -12.21 -1.19 19.91
N ASN A 483 -12.40 -2.41 19.41
CA ASN A 483 -13.21 -3.48 20.04
C ASN A 483 -14.65 -3.02 20.36
N LYS A 484 -15.28 -2.33 19.41
CA LYS A 484 -16.62 -1.76 19.52
C LYS A 484 -17.61 -2.31 18.51
#